data_58c956e83436bda280b87fa65adcb58f
#
_entry.id   58c956e83436bda280b87fa65adcb58f
#
_cell.length_a   1.000
_cell.length_b   1.000
_cell.length_c   1.000
_cell.angle_alpha   90.00
_cell.angle_beta   90.00
_cell.angle_gamma   90.00
#
_symmetry.space_group_name_H-M   'P 1'
#
loop_
_entity.id
_entity.type
_entity.pdbx_description
1 polymer ?
#
loop_
_entity_poly.entity_id
_entity_poly.type
_entity_poly.pdbx_seq_one_letter_code
_entity_poly.pdbx_strand_id
1 'polypeptide(L)'
;MSELFDRFGIRRVINASGTETVHGASRASDKVAAAVAAVLPHWIEMAELQRAASEIIVKVTGAEAGFVTGCTAAGISVAVAAAMTGADLGRVERLPNTAGMKNRVILQKGHEVNYGATVTQMIRLTGAVPVEIGTATGCAAYQLEAAIDEQTAAAMFVLSHHTVQSGLMDLKTFAAVCRSKGVPVIVDAAAEYDWPGMLRDGATAVIFSSQKAPAGTTAGIIAGERDFIRACFHQERGIGRPMKAGKENVAGAIAALDQWAESDHRAMRKAEAARLDRAESLLQNIKGLRLEREPDPPGNPFDRLMLHVDPRVARLSAFQLGQQLASGKPKVVLRTLHADRGYLLLDVRRIDDGELDHVVGRIREIMASVPADAKPIAAPPSGDLTRQGMARWLAR
;
A
#
# COMPACT_ATOMS: atom_id res chain seq x y z
N MET A 1 -21.07 16.74 -9.11
CA MET A 1 -20.35 15.43 -9.00
C MET A 1 -21.12 14.28 -9.63
N SER A 2 -22.45 14.27 -9.64
CA SER A 2 -23.25 13.26 -10.34
C SER A 2 -23.02 13.25 -11.84
N GLU A 3 -22.89 14.41 -12.47
CA GLU A 3 -22.80 14.57 -13.92
C GLU A 3 -21.62 13.81 -14.57
N LEU A 4 -20.41 13.83 -13.97
CA LEU A 4 -19.25 13.08 -14.46
C LEU A 4 -19.50 11.57 -14.44
N PHE A 5 -19.99 11.04 -13.30
CA PHE A 5 -20.24 9.62 -13.13
C PHE A 5 -21.36 9.14 -14.07
N ASP A 6 -22.45 9.89 -14.14
CA ASP A 6 -23.61 9.54 -14.97
C ASP A 6 -23.27 9.65 -16.46
N ARG A 7 -22.56 10.73 -16.87
CA ARG A 7 -22.16 10.98 -18.26
C ARG A 7 -21.25 9.88 -18.82
N PHE A 8 -20.32 9.37 -17.99
CA PHE A 8 -19.34 8.38 -18.43
C PHE A 8 -19.66 6.95 -17.94
N GLY A 9 -20.80 6.72 -17.31
CA GLY A 9 -21.21 5.41 -16.83
C GLY A 9 -20.30 4.85 -15.73
N ILE A 10 -19.67 5.72 -14.93
CA ILE A 10 -18.77 5.33 -13.84
C ILE A 10 -19.60 4.98 -12.61
N ARG A 11 -19.50 3.75 -12.15
CA ARG A 11 -20.24 3.30 -10.97
C ARG A 11 -19.51 3.67 -9.67
N ARG A 12 -20.28 4.23 -8.72
CA ARG A 12 -19.78 4.39 -7.34
C ARG A 12 -19.63 3.05 -6.66
N VAL A 13 -18.65 3.01 -5.74
CA VAL A 13 -18.31 1.81 -4.98
C VAL A 13 -18.32 2.17 -3.49
N ILE A 14 -18.97 1.34 -2.68
CA ILE A 14 -18.74 1.31 -1.23
C ILE A 14 -17.57 0.35 -1.01
N ASN A 15 -16.41 0.91 -0.68
CA ASN A 15 -15.19 0.15 -0.56
C ASN A 15 -14.92 -0.23 0.89
N ALA A 16 -15.30 -1.44 1.25
CA ALA A 16 -15.01 -2.10 2.52
C ALA A 16 -13.91 -3.17 2.41
N SER A 17 -13.02 -3.06 1.38
CA SER A 17 -11.86 -3.94 1.22
C SER A 17 -10.56 -3.35 1.77
N GLY A 18 -10.58 -2.06 2.13
CA GLY A 18 -9.41 -1.29 2.54
C GLY A 18 -8.81 -0.45 1.41
N THR A 19 -7.52 -0.12 1.53
CA THR A 19 -6.83 0.82 0.62
C THR A 19 -6.27 0.14 -0.63
N GLU A 20 -7.13 -0.47 -1.45
CA GLU A 20 -6.75 -1.16 -2.68
C GLU A 20 -6.74 -0.21 -3.90
N THR A 21 -5.66 -0.24 -4.68
CA THR A 21 -5.46 0.64 -5.85
C THR A 21 -6.57 0.51 -6.90
N VAL A 22 -7.11 -0.70 -7.10
CA VAL A 22 -8.18 -0.97 -8.07
C VAL A 22 -9.49 -0.22 -7.77
N HIS A 23 -9.63 0.29 -6.55
CA HIS A 23 -10.79 1.07 -6.09
C HIS A 23 -10.42 2.53 -5.77
N GLY A 24 -9.25 3.01 -6.26
CA GLY A 24 -8.77 4.36 -6.01
C GLY A 24 -8.07 4.54 -4.66
N ALA A 25 -7.73 3.45 -3.98
CA ALA A 25 -7.05 3.34 -2.69
C ALA A 25 -7.79 3.98 -1.51
N SER A 26 -8.04 5.29 -1.50
CA SER A 26 -8.82 5.93 -0.44
C SER A 26 -9.66 7.10 -0.95
N ARG A 27 -10.61 7.51 -0.14
CA ARG A 27 -11.43 8.71 -0.38
C ARG A 27 -10.75 9.90 0.30
N ALA A 28 -10.32 10.87 -0.51
CA ALA A 28 -9.72 12.11 -0.02
C ALA A 28 -10.77 12.98 0.70
N SER A 29 -10.31 13.75 1.70
CA SER A 29 -11.15 14.75 2.37
C SER A 29 -11.38 15.99 1.50
N ASP A 30 -12.35 16.81 1.89
CA ASP A 30 -12.60 18.11 1.23
C ASP A 30 -11.38 19.04 1.33
N LYS A 31 -10.60 19.00 2.42
CA LYS A 31 -9.33 19.74 2.58
C LYS A 31 -8.33 19.34 1.50
N VAL A 32 -8.17 18.04 1.25
CA VAL A 32 -7.27 17.52 0.19
C VAL A 32 -7.80 17.88 -1.19
N ALA A 33 -9.09 17.71 -1.44
CA ALA A 33 -9.71 18.04 -2.73
C ALA A 33 -9.59 19.54 -3.05
N ALA A 34 -9.79 20.41 -2.05
CA ALA A 34 -9.62 21.85 -2.19
C ALA A 34 -8.18 22.26 -2.51
N ALA A 35 -7.18 21.63 -1.86
CA ALA A 35 -5.77 21.90 -2.14
C ALA A 35 -5.38 21.53 -3.58
N VAL A 36 -5.88 20.39 -4.08
CA VAL A 36 -5.70 19.99 -5.48
C VAL A 36 -6.36 20.99 -6.44
N ALA A 37 -7.60 21.38 -6.19
CA ALA A 37 -8.32 22.35 -7.03
C ALA A 37 -7.62 23.72 -7.04
N ALA A 38 -7.10 24.17 -5.89
CA ALA A 38 -6.43 25.45 -5.76
C ALA A 38 -5.11 25.52 -6.55
N VAL A 39 -4.35 24.41 -6.63
CA VAL A 39 -3.03 24.43 -7.28
C VAL A 39 -3.13 24.32 -8.81
N LEU A 40 -4.18 23.67 -9.33
CA LEU A 40 -4.28 23.34 -10.75
C LEU A 40 -4.23 24.56 -11.71
N PRO A 41 -4.92 25.69 -11.46
CA PRO A 41 -4.93 26.83 -12.39
C PRO A 41 -3.66 27.69 -12.35
N HIS A 42 -2.67 27.38 -11.50
CA HIS A 42 -1.50 28.22 -11.32
C HIS A 42 -0.21 27.58 -11.84
N TRP A 43 0.72 28.42 -12.30
CA TRP A 43 2.11 28.04 -12.51
C TRP A 43 2.82 28.03 -11.16
N ILE A 44 3.63 27.01 -10.90
CA ILE A 44 4.32 26.81 -9.63
C ILE A 44 5.74 26.31 -9.89
N GLU A 45 6.70 26.84 -9.12
CA GLU A 45 8.04 26.27 -9.06
C GLU A 45 8.01 24.94 -8.33
N MET A 46 8.20 23.84 -9.08
CA MET A 46 8.10 22.50 -8.53
C MET A 46 9.12 22.20 -7.43
N ALA A 47 10.30 22.82 -7.48
CA ALA A 47 11.30 22.68 -6.43
C ALA A 47 10.84 23.32 -5.11
N GLU A 48 10.11 24.44 -5.16
CA GLU A 48 9.52 25.05 -3.95
C GLU A 48 8.38 24.21 -3.38
N LEU A 49 7.55 23.65 -4.25
CA LEU A 49 6.47 22.76 -3.84
C LEU A 49 7.01 21.47 -3.18
N GLN A 50 8.07 20.89 -3.74
CA GLN A 50 8.76 19.73 -3.14
C GLN A 50 9.43 20.07 -1.81
N ARG A 51 9.99 21.31 -1.66
CA ARG A 51 10.53 21.76 -0.39
C ARG A 51 9.43 21.88 0.68
N ALA A 52 8.30 22.48 0.35
CA ALA A 52 7.13 22.53 1.25
C ALA A 52 6.63 21.13 1.63
N ALA A 53 6.63 20.20 0.65
CA ALA A 53 6.32 18.80 0.93
C ALA A 53 7.34 18.16 1.89
N SER A 54 8.64 18.45 1.71
CA SER A 54 9.68 17.95 2.62
C SER A 54 9.46 18.45 4.06
N GLU A 55 9.08 19.71 4.25
CA GLU A 55 8.82 20.27 5.59
C GLU A 55 7.71 19.53 6.32
N ILE A 56 6.58 19.26 5.66
CA ILE A 56 5.48 18.51 6.29
C ILE A 56 5.83 17.03 6.49
N ILE A 57 6.60 16.42 5.59
CA ILE A 57 7.08 15.04 5.75
C ILE A 57 7.97 14.95 6.98
N VAL A 58 8.91 15.89 7.17
CA VAL A 58 9.77 15.97 8.36
C VAL A 58 8.95 16.10 9.64
N LYS A 59 7.94 16.99 9.65
CA LYS A 59 7.03 17.16 10.79
C LYS A 59 6.32 15.88 11.19
N VAL A 60 5.89 15.08 10.20
CA VAL A 60 5.07 13.86 10.44
C VAL A 60 5.95 12.65 10.78
N THR A 61 7.13 12.55 10.18
CA THR A 61 7.97 11.34 10.27
C THR A 61 9.17 11.48 11.20
N GLY A 62 9.60 12.69 11.50
CA GLY A 62 10.86 12.95 12.20
C GLY A 62 12.11 12.68 11.35
N ALA A 63 11.98 12.49 10.03
CA ALA A 63 13.07 12.37 9.10
C ALA A 63 13.85 13.69 8.96
N GLU A 64 15.05 13.64 8.35
CA GLU A 64 15.83 14.85 8.05
C GLU A 64 15.32 15.59 6.81
N ALA A 65 14.71 14.87 5.87
CA ALA A 65 14.13 15.41 4.65
C ALA A 65 13.06 14.45 4.07
N GLY A 66 12.29 14.94 3.10
CA GLY A 66 11.32 14.13 2.37
C GLY A 66 11.20 14.53 0.91
N PHE A 67 10.68 13.62 0.10
CA PHE A 67 10.47 13.80 -1.34
C PHE A 67 9.17 13.09 -1.77
N VAL A 68 8.42 13.72 -2.67
CA VAL A 68 7.16 13.17 -3.21
C VAL A 68 7.38 12.73 -4.66
N THR A 69 7.07 11.46 -4.94
CA THR A 69 7.13 10.85 -6.26
C THR A 69 5.76 10.29 -6.68
N GLY A 70 5.62 9.79 -7.91
CA GLY A 70 4.34 9.44 -8.51
C GLY A 70 3.54 8.36 -7.76
N CYS A 71 4.21 7.40 -7.15
CA CYS A 71 3.60 6.35 -6.31
C CYS A 71 4.68 5.64 -5.50
N THR A 72 4.29 4.76 -4.55
CA THR A 72 5.24 4.01 -3.72
C THR A 72 6.14 3.10 -4.56
N ALA A 73 5.61 2.44 -5.58
CA ALA A 73 6.41 1.62 -6.50
C ALA A 73 7.49 2.45 -7.23
N ALA A 74 7.14 3.66 -7.68
CA ALA A 74 8.09 4.62 -8.21
C ALA A 74 9.13 5.03 -7.15
N GLY A 75 8.70 5.21 -5.89
CA GLY A 75 9.57 5.49 -4.76
C GLY A 75 10.64 4.42 -4.55
N ILE A 76 10.29 3.13 -4.69
CA ILE A 76 11.26 2.03 -4.62
C ILE A 76 12.34 2.19 -5.70
N SER A 77 11.94 2.37 -6.96
CA SER A 77 12.90 2.54 -8.06
C SER A 77 13.77 3.78 -7.90
N VAL A 78 13.18 4.91 -7.49
CA VAL A 78 13.89 6.17 -7.22
C VAL A 78 14.91 6.01 -6.09
N ALA A 79 14.53 5.36 -4.98
CA ALA A 79 15.41 5.16 -3.83
C ALA A 79 16.57 4.18 -4.17
N VAL A 80 16.30 3.11 -4.91
CA VAL A 80 17.33 2.19 -5.40
C VAL A 80 18.30 2.89 -6.34
N ALA A 81 17.78 3.68 -7.29
CA ALA A 81 18.61 4.48 -8.19
C ALA A 81 19.50 5.47 -7.43
N ALA A 82 18.92 6.15 -6.42
CA ALA A 82 19.66 7.07 -5.56
C ALA A 82 20.80 6.39 -4.79
N ALA A 83 20.57 5.17 -4.27
CA ALA A 83 21.60 4.39 -3.60
C ALA A 83 22.80 4.03 -4.51
N MET A 84 22.54 3.83 -5.82
CA MET A 84 23.58 3.52 -6.81
C MET A 84 24.36 4.75 -7.28
N THR A 85 23.68 5.88 -7.42
CA THR A 85 24.25 7.07 -8.09
C THR A 85 24.72 8.15 -7.12
N GLY A 86 24.16 8.18 -5.91
CA GLY A 86 24.31 9.34 -5.03
C GLY A 86 23.86 10.61 -5.74
N ALA A 87 24.60 11.71 -5.55
CA ALA A 87 24.35 13.01 -6.17
C ALA A 87 25.05 13.21 -7.54
N ASP A 88 25.69 12.17 -8.08
CA ASP A 88 26.44 12.24 -9.35
C ASP A 88 25.47 12.21 -10.54
N LEU A 89 25.25 13.36 -11.17
CA LEU A 89 24.35 13.51 -12.32
C LEU A 89 24.79 12.66 -13.53
N GLY A 90 26.10 12.48 -13.75
CA GLY A 90 26.59 11.61 -14.83
C GLY A 90 26.19 10.15 -14.62
N ARG A 91 26.17 9.67 -13.38
CA ARG A 91 25.64 8.34 -13.05
C ARG A 91 24.12 8.30 -13.16
N VAL A 92 23.41 9.34 -12.73
CA VAL A 92 21.94 9.46 -12.86
C VAL A 92 21.51 9.31 -14.31
N GLU A 93 22.16 10.01 -15.24
CA GLU A 93 21.83 9.98 -16.68
C GLU A 93 22.18 8.62 -17.34
N ARG A 94 23.11 7.87 -16.77
CA ARG A 94 23.52 6.56 -17.31
C ARG A 94 22.57 5.43 -16.99
N LEU A 95 21.77 5.55 -15.92
CA LEU A 95 20.82 4.48 -15.57
C LEU A 95 19.84 4.21 -16.73
N PRO A 96 19.48 2.96 -16.99
CA PRO A 96 19.75 1.74 -16.21
C PRO A 96 21.10 1.04 -16.51
N ASN A 97 22.05 1.69 -17.21
CA ASN A 97 23.39 1.14 -17.38
C ASN A 97 24.20 1.34 -16.10
N THR A 98 24.39 0.29 -15.32
CA THR A 98 25.08 0.30 -14.02
C THR A 98 26.56 -0.08 -14.09
N ALA A 99 27.19 -0.12 -15.27
CA ALA A 99 28.59 -0.49 -15.42
C ALA A 99 29.50 0.41 -14.56
N GLY A 100 30.32 -0.20 -13.68
CA GLY A 100 31.21 0.50 -12.74
C GLY A 100 30.50 1.15 -11.55
N MET A 101 29.25 0.81 -11.27
CA MET A 101 28.50 1.20 -10.08
C MET A 101 28.28 -0.01 -9.19
N LYS A 102 28.17 0.21 -7.87
CA LYS A 102 27.54 -0.79 -6.99
C LYS A 102 26.07 -0.92 -7.44
N ASN A 103 25.59 -2.13 -7.65
CA ASN A 103 24.25 -2.33 -8.22
C ASN A 103 23.47 -3.51 -7.61
N ARG A 104 24.01 -4.17 -6.57
CA ARG A 104 23.31 -5.25 -5.89
C ARG A 104 22.42 -4.71 -4.79
N VAL A 105 21.17 -5.16 -4.74
CA VAL A 105 20.19 -4.79 -3.70
C VAL A 105 19.74 -6.07 -3.01
N ILE A 106 20.07 -6.16 -1.72
CA ILE A 106 19.79 -7.36 -0.91
C ILE A 106 18.38 -7.25 -0.32
N LEU A 107 17.60 -8.35 -0.36
CA LEU A 107 16.33 -8.47 0.34
C LEU A 107 16.12 -9.88 0.88
N GLN A 108 15.36 -10.01 1.96
CA GLN A 108 14.91 -11.31 2.47
C GLN A 108 13.93 -11.94 1.47
N LYS A 109 14.07 -13.23 1.17
CA LYS A 109 13.19 -13.90 0.20
C LYS A 109 11.71 -13.86 0.59
N GLY A 110 11.40 -13.91 1.87
CA GLY A 110 10.03 -13.75 2.38
C GLY A 110 9.46 -12.32 2.24
N HIS A 111 10.27 -11.35 1.80
CA HIS A 111 9.88 -9.97 1.48
C HIS A 111 9.60 -9.76 -0.01
N GLU A 112 9.75 -10.77 -0.85
CA GLU A 112 9.38 -10.70 -2.26
C GLU A 112 7.86 -10.79 -2.39
N VAL A 113 7.22 -9.64 -2.41
CA VAL A 113 5.75 -9.52 -2.52
C VAL A 113 5.33 -9.01 -3.89
N ASN A 114 4.09 -9.34 -4.27
CA ASN A 114 3.45 -8.86 -5.48
C ASN A 114 2.23 -8.00 -5.10
N TYR A 115 2.32 -6.71 -5.40
CA TYR A 115 1.25 -5.72 -5.18
C TYR A 115 0.60 -5.23 -6.49
N GLY A 116 0.72 -6.01 -7.57
CA GLY A 116 0.40 -5.69 -8.97
C GLY A 116 1.65 -5.73 -9.85
N ALA A 117 2.81 -5.57 -9.24
CA ALA A 117 4.16 -5.83 -9.73
C ALA A 117 4.99 -6.39 -8.57
N THR A 118 6.10 -7.06 -8.84
CA THR A 118 6.97 -7.56 -7.77
C THR A 118 7.95 -6.47 -7.30
N VAL A 119 8.34 -6.53 -6.03
CA VAL A 119 9.39 -5.63 -5.48
C VAL A 119 10.67 -5.73 -6.30
N THR A 120 11.09 -6.94 -6.64
CA THR A 120 12.29 -7.18 -7.45
C THR A 120 12.18 -6.62 -8.87
N GLN A 121 10.97 -6.51 -9.43
CA GLN A 121 10.77 -5.83 -10.72
C GLN A 121 11.07 -4.33 -10.60
N MET A 122 10.63 -3.67 -9.53
CA MET A 122 10.93 -2.25 -9.29
C MET A 122 12.43 -2.01 -9.09
N ILE A 123 13.14 -2.94 -8.45
CA ILE A 123 14.60 -2.92 -8.33
C ILE A 123 15.24 -3.05 -9.72
N ARG A 124 14.84 -4.05 -10.51
CA ARG A 124 15.39 -4.31 -11.86
C ARG A 124 15.17 -3.18 -12.86
N LEU A 125 14.10 -2.40 -12.73
CA LEU A 125 13.84 -1.24 -13.59
C LEU A 125 14.98 -0.20 -13.55
N THR A 126 15.75 -0.15 -12.48
CA THR A 126 16.88 0.76 -12.31
C THR A 126 18.20 0.23 -12.90
N GLY A 127 18.21 -1.01 -13.38
CA GLY A 127 19.43 -1.75 -13.76
C GLY A 127 20.09 -2.44 -12.57
N ALA A 128 19.54 -2.34 -11.36
CA ALA A 128 20.05 -3.03 -10.18
C ALA A 128 19.70 -4.53 -10.21
N VAL A 129 20.53 -5.31 -9.53
CA VAL A 129 20.41 -6.76 -9.40
C VAL A 129 19.87 -7.09 -8.00
N PRO A 130 18.64 -7.58 -7.87
CA PRO A 130 18.13 -8.05 -6.57
C PRO A 130 18.87 -9.32 -6.14
N VAL A 131 19.27 -9.37 -4.87
CA VAL A 131 19.94 -10.50 -4.22
C VAL A 131 19.04 -10.99 -3.11
N GLU A 132 18.34 -12.08 -3.34
CA GLU A 132 17.47 -12.70 -2.35
C GLU A 132 18.28 -13.54 -1.38
N ILE A 133 18.06 -13.35 -0.07
CA ILE A 133 18.72 -14.10 1.01
C ILE A 133 17.72 -14.92 1.83
N GLY A 134 18.20 -15.99 2.43
CA GLY A 134 17.38 -16.90 3.22
C GLY A 134 16.46 -17.77 2.36
N THR A 135 15.40 -18.23 2.99
CA THR A 135 14.31 -18.99 2.36
C THR A 135 13.01 -18.20 2.38
N ALA A 136 11.95 -18.72 1.81
CA ALA A 136 10.65 -18.06 1.88
C ALA A 136 10.18 -17.82 3.33
N THR A 137 10.50 -18.74 4.25
CA THR A 137 10.01 -18.76 5.65
C THR A 137 11.09 -18.58 6.69
N GLY A 138 12.32 -18.23 6.32
CA GLY A 138 13.39 -18.07 7.29
C GLY A 138 14.58 -17.30 6.74
N CYS A 139 15.08 -16.34 7.53
CA CYS A 139 16.28 -15.59 7.23
C CYS A 139 16.96 -15.14 8.53
N ALA A 140 18.28 -15.35 8.63
CA ALA A 140 19.08 -15.01 9.80
C ALA A 140 20.19 -14.01 9.45
N ALA A 141 20.71 -13.30 10.48
CA ALA A 141 21.70 -12.23 10.33
C ALA A 141 22.96 -12.65 9.58
N TYR A 142 23.49 -13.86 9.85
CA TYR A 142 24.68 -14.36 9.16
C TYR A 142 24.51 -14.49 7.64
N GLN A 143 23.27 -14.72 7.15
CA GLN A 143 22.99 -14.81 5.71
C GLN A 143 23.04 -13.42 5.07
N LEU A 144 22.59 -12.39 5.79
CA LEU A 144 22.72 -10.99 5.36
C LEU A 144 24.19 -10.56 5.37
N GLU A 145 24.92 -10.85 6.46
CA GLU A 145 26.35 -10.54 6.59
C GLU A 145 27.17 -11.15 5.45
N ALA A 146 26.89 -12.41 5.10
CA ALA A 146 27.58 -13.12 4.02
C ALA A 146 27.22 -12.61 2.61
N ALA A 147 26.03 -12.02 2.44
CA ALA A 147 25.58 -11.51 1.14
C ALA A 147 26.07 -10.09 0.83
N ILE A 148 26.45 -9.33 1.86
CA ILE A 148 26.98 -7.97 1.69
C ILE A 148 28.40 -8.02 1.14
N ASP A 149 28.61 -7.42 -0.02
CA ASP A 149 29.91 -7.33 -0.69
C ASP A 149 30.17 -5.92 -1.25
N GLU A 150 31.29 -5.75 -1.96
CA GLU A 150 31.70 -4.48 -2.55
C GLU A 150 30.75 -3.96 -3.62
N GLN A 151 29.90 -4.80 -4.21
CA GLN A 151 28.91 -4.45 -5.21
C GLN A 151 27.54 -4.10 -4.60
N THR A 152 27.40 -4.23 -3.28
CA THR A 152 26.15 -3.95 -2.59
C THR A 152 25.89 -2.44 -2.53
N ALA A 153 24.83 -1.99 -3.22
CA ALA A 153 24.38 -0.60 -3.26
C ALA A 153 23.42 -0.26 -2.12
N ALA A 154 22.51 -1.19 -1.79
CA ALA A 154 21.49 -1.02 -0.75
C ALA A 154 20.97 -2.36 -0.25
N ALA A 155 20.24 -2.32 0.85
CA ALA A 155 19.39 -3.40 1.30
C ALA A 155 17.92 -2.92 1.35
N MET A 156 16.97 -3.76 0.89
CA MET A 156 15.55 -3.49 0.86
C MET A 156 14.85 -4.30 1.95
N PHE A 157 14.07 -3.61 2.77
CA PHE A 157 13.17 -4.23 3.75
C PHE A 157 11.72 -3.91 3.37
N VAL A 158 10.83 -4.92 3.38
CA VAL A 158 9.41 -4.71 3.08
C VAL A 158 8.59 -5.00 4.31
N LEU A 159 7.84 -4.01 4.76
CA LEU A 159 6.85 -4.16 5.83
C LEU A 159 5.46 -4.15 5.22
N SER A 160 4.79 -5.30 5.25
CA SER A 160 3.49 -5.48 4.61
C SER A 160 2.80 -6.74 5.11
N HIS A 161 1.47 -6.73 5.17
CA HIS A 161 0.67 -7.94 5.41
C HIS A 161 0.83 -9.02 4.32
N HIS A 162 1.48 -8.72 3.21
CA HIS A 162 1.80 -9.69 2.15
C HIS A 162 3.10 -10.45 2.39
N THR A 163 3.98 -9.95 3.24
CA THR A 163 5.23 -10.64 3.57
C THR A 163 4.97 -11.84 4.48
N VAL A 164 5.93 -12.74 4.56
CA VAL A 164 5.93 -13.80 5.57
C VAL A 164 6.11 -13.16 6.96
N GLN A 165 5.21 -13.46 7.89
CA GLN A 165 5.10 -12.79 9.18
C GLN A 165 5.94 -13.42 10.31
N SER A 166 6.64 -14.52 10.05
CA SER A 166 7.45 -15.22 11.04
C SER A 166 8.70 -15.85 10.42
N GLY A 167 9.75 -16.00 11.20
CA GLY A 167 11.00 -16.63 10.78
C GLY A 167 11.97 -15.73 10.00
N LEU A 168 11.59 -14.48 9.73
CA LEU A 168 12.44 -13.47 9.10
C LEU A 168 13.08 -12.56 10.16
N MET A 169 14.15 -11.86 9.80
CA MET A 169 14.70 -10.80 10.65
C MET A 169 13.72 -9.64 10.76
N ASP A 170 13.63 -9.04 11.93
CA ASP A 170 12.99 -7.75 12.11
C ASP A 170 13.84 -6.61 11.53
N LEU A 171 13.21 -5.42 11.36
CA LEU A 171 13.88 -4.26 10.78
C LEU A 171 15.10 -3.82 11.57
N LYS A 172 15.02 -3.79 12.89
CA LYS A 172 16.11 -3.34 13.76
C LYS A 172 17.35 -4.20 13.62
N THR A 173 17.18 -5.51 13.63
CA THR A 173 18.26 -6.49 13.41
C THR A 173 18.86 -6.35 12.01
N PHE A 174 18.00 -6.29 10.99
CA PHE A 174 18.40 -6.13 9.59
C PHE A 174 19.19 -4.83 9.38
N ALA A 175 18.69 -3.70 9.90
CA ALA A 175 19.35 -2.41 9.78
C ALA A 175 20.67 -2.34 10.55
N ALA A 176 20.77 -2.99 11.71
CA ALA A 176 22.02 -3.04 12.48
C ALA A 176 23.15 -3.72 11.69
N VAL A 177 22.86 -4.86 11.04
CA VAL A 177 23.82 -5.56 10.18
C VAL A 177 24.24 -4.67 9.00
N CYS A 178 23.28 -4.09 8.29
CA CYS A 178 23.57 -3.22 7.14
C CYS A 178 24.41 -2.00 7.53
N ARG A 179 24.07 -1.34 8.64
CA ARG A 179 24.79 -0.17 9.16
C ARG A 179 26.24 -0.51 9.51
N SER A 180 26.51 -1.67 10.11
CA SER A 180 27.88 -2.11 10.44
C SER A 180 28.78 -2.26 9.21
N LYS A 181 28.18 -2.36 8.02
CA LYS A 181 28.83 -2.50 6.71
C LYS A 181 28.69 -1.26 5.83
N GLY A 182 28.09 -0.17 6.34
CA GLY A 182 27.86 1.06 5.57
C GLY A 182 26.88 0.91 4.41
N VAL A 183 25.93 -0.03 4.50
CA VAL A 183 24.91 -0.29 3.46
C VAL A 183 23.62 0.42 3.85
N PRO A 184 23.05 1.32 3.00
CA PRO A 184 21.80 1.98 3.29
C PRO A 184 20.62 1.01 3.26
N VAL A 185 19.66 1.22 4.17
CA VAL A 185 18.44 0.41 4.28
C VAL A 185 17.24 1.21 3.78
N ILE A 186 16.61 0.73 2.71
CA ILE A 186 15.40 1.27 2.14
C ILE A 186 14.23 0.44 2.63
N VAL A 187 13.23 1.06 3.28
CA VAL A 187 12.05 0.37 3.79
C VAL A 187 10.84 0.70 2.92
N ASP A 188 10.24 -0.32 2.30
CA ASP A 188 8.91 -0.21 1.70
C ASP A 188 7.85 -0.48 2.77
N ALA A 189 7.11 0.55 3.14
CA ALA A 189 6.08 0.57 4.16
C ALA A 189 4.79 1.20 3.61
N ALA A 190 4.40 0.81 2.40
CA ALA A 190 3.37 1.48 1.61
C ALA A 190 2.04 1.72 2.35
N ALA A 191 1.64 0.84 3.27
CA ALA A 191 0.36 0.89 4.00
C ALA A 191 0.51 1.04 5.50
N GLU A 192 1.73 1.15 5.99
CA GLU A 192 2.09 1.15 7.40
C GLU A 192 1.95 2.54 8.04
N TYR A 193 1.98 2.60 9.37
CA TYR A 193 1.63 3.80 10.13
C TYR A 193 2.78 4.34 10.97
N ASP A 194 3.70 3.49 11.47
CA ASP A 194 4.80 3.92 12.36
C ASP A 194 6.08 4.25 11.58
N TRP A 195 6.00 5.25 10.70
CA TRP A 195 7.16 5.73 9.94
C TRP A 195 8.28 6.26 10.85
N PRO A 196 7.97 6.99 11.95
CA PRO A 196 9.01 7.40 12.91
C PRO A 196 9.72 6.22 13.56
N GLY A 197 9.00 5.14 13.88
CA GLY A 197 9.59 3.91 14.46
C GLY A 197 10.58 3.26 13.51
N MET A 198 10.23 3.14 12.24
CA MET A 198 11.10 2.55 11.22
C MET A 198 12.41 3.33 11.03
N LEU A 199 12.35 4.67 11.09
CA LEU A 199 13.55 5.52 11.05
C LEU A 199 14.42 5.32 12.30
N ARG A 200 13.81 5.26 13.49
CA ARG A 200 14.51 4.97 14.75
C ARG A 200 15.17 3.58 14.74
N ASP A 201 14.53 2.60 14.10
CA ASP A 201 15.06 1.23 13.96
C ASP A 201 16.20 1.14 12.94
N GLY A 202 16.48 2.22 12.22
CA GLY A 202 17.70 2.36 11.42
C GLY A 202 17.48 2.34 9.91
N ALA A 203 16.28 2.59 9.44
CA ALA A 203 16.04 2.85 8.03
C ALA A 203 16.76 4.13 7.58
N THR A 204 17.52 4.05 6.46
CA THR A 204 18.06 5.23 5.77
C THR A 204 16.94 6.02 5.11
N ALA A 205 15.95 5.32 4.56
CA ALA A 205 14.74 5.91 4.01
C ALA A 205 13.54 4.97 4.16
N VAL A 206 12.38 5.55 4.44
CA VAL A 206 11.07 4.89 4.49
C VAL A 206 10.22 5.39 3.36
N ILE A 207 9.59 4.47 2.62
CA ILE A 207 8.70 4.78 1.49
C ILE A 207 7.28 4.39 1.86
N PHE A 208 6.35 5.34 1.80
CA PHE A 208 4.94 5.09 2.10
C PHE A 208 4.01 5.81 1.13
N SER A 209 2.73 5.43 1.15
CA SER A 209 1.76 5.93 0.19
C SER A 209 0.91 7.06 0.78
N SER A 210 0.88 8.21 0.12
CA SER A 210 -0.03 9.32 0.46
C SER A 210 -1.49 8.89 0.40
N GLN A 211 -1.87 8.08 -0.57
CA GLN A 211 -3.26 7.65 -0.79
C GLN A 211 -3.72 6.51 0.14
N LYS A 212 -2.87 5.99 1.03
CA LYS A 212 -3.25 4.93 1.99
C LYS A 212 -3.53 5.52 3.36
N ALA A 213 -2.60 5.45 4.31
CA ALA A 213 -2.82 5.93 5.67
C ALA A 213 -3.21 7.42 5.73
N PRO A 214 -2.56 8.37 5.04
CA PRO A 214 -2.95 9.77 5.07
C PRO A 214 -4.22 10.13 4.28
N ALA A 215 -4.72 9.23 3.41
CA ALA A 215 -5.88 9.45 2.54
C ALA A 215 -5.74 10.63 1.56
N GLY A 216 -4.54 10.83 1.04
CA GLY A 216 -4.21 11.85 0.06
C GLY A 216 -4.43 11.41 -1.40
N THR A 217 -3.82 12.15 -2.28
CA THR A 217 -3.72 11.83 -3.72
C THR A 217 -2.75 10.68 -3.98
N THR A 218 -2.77 10.13 -5.19
CA THR A 218 -1.79 9.11 -5.61
C THR A 218 -0.40 9.72 -5.62
N ALA A 219 0.41 9.39 -4.62
CA ALA A 219 1.80 9.76 -4.51
C ALA A 219 2.57 8.77 -3.61
N GLY A 220 3.84 8.56 -3.91
CA GLY A 220 4.80 7.92 -3.03
C GLY A 220 5.55 8.98 -2.24
N ILE A 221 5.74 8.76 -0.96
CA ILE A 221 6.49 9.64 -0.08
C ILE A 221 7.75 8.89 0.33
N ILE A 222 8.91 9.51 0.15
CA ILE A 222 10.21 9.01 0.61
C ILE A 222 10.66 9.94 1.73
N ALA A 223 10.85 9.42 2.93
CA ALA A 223 11.30 10.16 4.10
C ALA A 223 12.59 9.53 4.64
N GLY A 224 13.62 10.32 4.92
CA GLY A 224 14.88 9.75 5.38
C GLY A 224 16.02 10.77 5.56
N GLU A 225 17.24 10.27 5.45
CA GLU A 225 18.47 11.05 5.56
C GLU A 225 18.57 12.09 4.43
N ARG A 226 18.98 13.31 4.76
CA ARG A 226 18.97 14.47 3.86
C ARG A 226 19.72 14.22 2.55
N ASP A 227 20.91 13.67 2.61
CA ASP A 227 21.73 13.45 1.42
C ASP A 227 21.16 12.32 0.55
N PHE A 228 20.56 11.30 1.15
CA PHE A 228 19.84 10.25 0.44
C PHE A 228 18.61 10.82 -0.28
N ILE A 229 17.82 11.66 0.38
CA ILE A 229 16.64 12.31 -0.21
C ILE A 229 17.03 13.27 -1.33
N ARG A 230 18.16 13.99 -1.19
CA ARG A 230 18.72 14.82 -2.29
C ARG A 230 19.06 13.96 -3.51
N ALA A 231 19.67 12.79 -3.30
CA ALA A 231 19.96 11.85 -4.38
C ALA A 231 18.67 11.28 -5.03
N CYS A 232 17.59 11.08 -4.25
CA CYS A 232 16.27 10.72 -4.78
C CYS A 232 15.71 11.83 -5.68
N PHE A 233 15.78 13.09 -5.26
CA PHE A 233 15.32 14.23 -6.07
C PHE A 233 16.09 14.35 -7.38
N HIS A 234 17.42 14.09 -7.39
CA HIS A 234 18.22 14.12 -8.61
C HIS A 234 17.76 13.10 -9.66
N GLN A 235 17.09 12.03 -9.26
CA GLN A 235 16.56 11.04 -10.21
C GLN A 235 15.50 11.61 -11.17
N GLU A 236 14.91 12.77 -10.87
CA GLU A 236 14.04 13.48 -11.84
C GLU A 236 14.78 13.94 -13.10
N ARG A 237 16.11 13.97 -13.10
CA ARG A 237 16.97 14.23 -14.26
C ARG A 237 17.33 12.97 -15.06
N GLY A 238 16.93 11.78 -14.56
CA GLY A 238 17.20 10.49 -15.19
C GLY A 238 15.99 9.56 -15.12
N ILE A 239 16.20 8.37 -14.59
CA ILE A 239 15.20 7.28 -14.55
C ILE A 239 13.94 7.64 -13.73
N GLY A 240 14.02 8.58 -12.81
CA GLY A 240 12.88 9.09 -12.04
C GLY A 240 11.95 10.01 -12.85
N ARG A 241 12.38 10.49 -14.05
CA ARG A 241 11.56 11.42 -14.85
C ARG A 241 10.17 10.89 -15.20
N PRO A 242 9.96 9.65 -15.65
CA PRO A 242 8.64 9.08 -15.86
C PRO A 242 7.88 8.77 -14.55
N MET A 243 8.56 8.87 -13.40
CA MET A 243 8.03 8.54 -12.06
C MET A 243 7.70 9.80 -11.25
N LYS A 244 7.78 10.99 -11.82
CA LYS A 244 7.54 12.27 -11.13
C LYS A 244 6.09 12.41 -10.68
N ALA A 245 5.86 13.13 -9.57
CA ALA A 245 4.54 13.60 -9.17
C ALA A 245 4.17 14.91 -9.88
N GLY A 246 2.92 15.09 -10.27
CA GLY A 246 2.38 16.37 -10.70
C GLY A 246 2.14 17.31 -9.53
N LYS A 247 1.99 18.62 -9.80
CA LYS A 247 1.72 19.62 -8.76
C LYS A 247 0.48 19.31 -7.93
N GLU A 248 -0.55 18.76 -8.57
CA GLU A 248 -1.81 18.34 -7.93
C GLU A 248 -1.57 17.19 -6.93
N ASN A 249 -0.71 16.24 -7.29
CA ASN A 249 -0.40 15.10 -6.44
C ASN A 249 0.47 15.52 -5.24
N VAL A 250 1.42 16.42 -5.46
CA VAL A 250 2.27 16.95 -4.38
C VAL A 250 1.43 17.81 -3.41
N ALA A 251 0.59 18.72 -3.92
CA ALA A 251 -0.28 19.53 -3.09
C ALA A 251 -1.28 18.70 -2.29
N GLY A 252 -1.87 17.68 -2.94
CA GLY A 252 -2.76 16.74 -2.25
C GLY A 252 -2.05 15.91 -1.18
N ALA A 253 -0.79 15.52 -1.40
CA ALA A 253 0.03 14.85 -0.39
C ALA A 253 0.36 15.77 0.79
N ILE A 254 0.73 17.03 0.54
CA ILE A 254 0.96 18.05 1.59
C ILE A 254 -0.30 18.20 2.45
N ALA A 255 -1.46 18.43 1.83
CA ALA A 255 -2.71 18.64 2.56
C ALA A 255 -3.13 17.40 3.37
N ALA A 256 -2.89 16.20 2.85
CA ALA A 256 -3.18 14.96 3.54
C ALA A 256 -2.25 14.74 4.75
N LEU A 257 -0.96 15.03 4.62
CA LEU A 257 0.01 14.92 5.71
C LEU A 257 -0.23 15.99 6.78
N ASP A 258 -0.61 17.20 6.38
CA ASP A 258 -0.97 18.26 7.33
C ASP A 258 -2.21 17.87 8.13
N GLN A 259 -3.26 17.36 7.46
CA GLN A 259 -4.43 16.81 8.14
C GLN A 259 -4.07 15.62 9.05
N TRP A 260 -3.15 14.75 8.61
CA TRP A 260 -2.67 13.63 9.41
C TRP A 260 -1.97 14.11 10.68
N ALA A 261 -1.12 15.13 10.60
CA ALA A 261 -0.41 15.71 11.73
C ALA A 261 -1.34 16.35 12.77
N GLU A 262 -2.50 16.87 12.32
CA GLU A 262 -3.52 17.51 13.18
C GLU A 262 -4.54 16.52 13.74
N SER A 263 -4.60 15.29 13.23
CA SER A 263 -5.63 14.31 13.57
C SER A 263 -5.44 13.72 14.97
N ASP A 264 -6.54 13.58 15.71
CA ASP A 264 -6.59 12.74 16.90
C ASP A 264 -6.66 11.25 16.49
N HIS A 265 -5.49 10.65 16.31
CA HIS A 265 -5.38 9.24 15.91
C HIS A 265 -6.02 8.29 16.92
N ARG A 266 -6.05 8.64 18.22
CA ARG A 266 -6.70 7.81 19.24
C ARG A 266 -8.21 7.80 19.06
N ALA A 267 -8.81 8.98 18.86
CA ALA A 267 -10.24 9.09 18.59
C ALA A 267 -10.62 8.38 17.27
N MET A 268 -9.80 8.51 16.23
CA MET A 268 -10.02 7.79 14.97
C MET A 268 -10.04 6.27 15.17
N ARG A 269 -9.05 5.70 15.88
CA ARG A 269 -9.00 4.27 16.18
C ARG A 269 -10.20 3.79 16.99
N LYS A 270 -10.62 4.60 17.99
CA LYS A 270 -11.82 4.30 18.78
C LYS A 270 -13.08 4.25 17.92
N ALA A 271 -13.23 5.18 16.98
CA ALA A 271 -14.38 5.19 16.07
C ALA A 271 -14.34 4.00 15.07
N GLU A 272 -13.17 3.63 14.57
CA GLU A 272 -12.98 2.45 13.71
C GLU A 272 -13.33 1.16 14.47
N ALA A 273 -12.85 1.01 15.71
CA ALA A 273 -13.18 -0.14 16.56
C ALA A 273 -14.69 -0.23 16.85
N ALA A 274 -15.35 0.89 17.18
CA ALA A 274 -16.79 0.92 17.40
C ALA A 274 -17.60 0.51 16.15
N ARG A 275 -17.14 0.91 14.94
CA ARG A 275 -17.77 0.44 13.69
C ARG A 275 -17.58 -1.06 13.49
N LEU A 276 -16.41 -1.59 13.83
CA LEU A 276 -16.14 -3.02 13.73
C LEU A 276 -17.01 -3.82 14.72
N ASP A 277 -17.15 -3.36 15.99
CA ASP A 277 -18.03 -3.93 16.99
C ASP A 277 -19.49 -3.96 16.51
N ARG A 278 -19.93 -2.87 15.90
CA ARG A 278 -21.28 -2.75 15.32
C ARG A 278 -21.48 -3.74 14.16
N ALA A 279 -20.51 -3.81 13.23
CA ALA A 279 -20.56 -4.76 12.12
C ALA A 279 -20.67 -6.21 12.62
N GLU A 280 -19.83 -6.59 13.59
CA GLU A 280 -19.83 -7.91 14.21
C GLU A 280 -21.17 -8.22 14.86
N SER A 281 -21.70 -7.31 15.68
CA SER A 281 -23.00 -7.46 16.33
C SER A 281 -24.14 -7.66 15.33
N LEU A 282 -24.17 -6.87 14.24
CA LEU A 282 -25.22 -6.94 13.23
C LEU A 282 -25.15 -8.16 12.33
N LEU A 283 -23.95 -8.76 12.17
CA LEU A 283 -23.72 -9.96 11.37
C LEU A 283 -23.76 -11.26 12.18
N GLN A 284 -23.83 -11.18 13.51
CA GLN A 284 -23.98 -12.36 14.36
C GLN A 284 -25.23 -13.16 14.01
N ASN A 285 -25.18 -14.47 14.27
CA ASN A 285 -26.32 -15.39 14.11
C ASN A 285 -26.86 -15.55 12.69
N ILE A 286 -26.13 -15.10 11.67
CA ILE A 286 -26.48 -15.42 10.28
C ILE A 286 -26.09 -16.86 9.99
N LYS A 287 -27.08 -17.69 9.62
CA LYS A 287 -26.87 -19.11 9.34
C LYS A 287 -25.82 -19.30 8.22
N GLY A 288 -24.77 -20.06 8.52
CA GLY A 288 -23.68 -20.33 7.59
C GLY A 288 -22.61 -19.22 7.51
N LEU A 289 -22.67 -18.22 8.41
CA LEU A 289 -21.64 -17.21 8.58
C LEU A 289 -21.02 -17.31 9.96
N ARG A 290 -19.69 -17.42 10.07
CA ARG A 290 -18.91 -17.32 11.30
C ARG A 290 -18.02 -16.09 11.22
N LEU A 291 -17.97 -15.32 12.28
CA LEU A 291 -17.18 -14.10 12.37
C LEU A 291 -15.93 -14.33 13.20
N GLU A 292 -14.83 -13.69 12.81
CA GLU A 292 -13.57 -13.73 13.53
C GLU A 292 -12.83 -12.41 13.32
N ARG A 293 -12.18 -11.88 14.35
CA ARG A 293 -11.35 -10.68 14.21
C ARG A 293 -9.94 -11.07 13.80
N GLU A 294 -9.42 -10.37 12.78
CA GLU A 294 -8.05 -10.49 12.31
C GLU A 294 -7.29 -9.22 12.67
N PRO A 295 -6.37 -9.26 13.65
CA PRO A 295 -5.41 -8.19 13.86
C PRO A 295 -4.59 -7.95 12.59
N ASP A 296 -4.17 -6.71 12.35
CA ASP A 296 -3.33 -6.44 11.18
C ASP A 296 -1.97 -7.15 11.32
N PRO A 297 -1.56 -8.01 10.37
CA PRO A 297 -0.38 -8.85 10.52
C PRO A 297 0.93 -8.09 10.83
N PRO A 298 1.23 -6.93 10.20
CA PRO A 298 2.39 -6.10 10.56
C PRO A 298 2.26 -5.39 11.91
N GLY A 299 1.14 -5.50 12.61
CA GLY A 299 0.94 -4.88 13.92
C GLY A 299 0.41 -3.45 13.90
N ASN A 300 -0.16 -2.98 12.79
CA ASN A 300 -0.85 -1.71 12.80
C ASN A 300 -2.07 -1.76 13.75
N PRO A 301 -2.44 -0.63 14.40
CA PRO A 301 -3.42 -0.61 15.49
C PRO A 301 -4.87 -0.66 14.98
N PHE A 302 -5.24 -1.67 14.22
CA PHE A 302 -6.60 -1.92 13.77
C PHE A 302 -6.82 -3.40 13.43
N ASP A 303 -8.06 -3.83 13.56
CA ASP A 303 -8.52 -5.16 13.17
C ASP A 303 -9.40 -5.10 11.92
N ARG A 304 -9.56 -6.25 11.26
CA ARG A 304 -10.57 -6.50 10.23
C ARG A 304 -11.52 -7.59 10.71
N LEU A 305 -12.71 -7.66 10.13
CA LEU A 305 -13.64 -8.75 10.40
C LEU A 305 -13.56 -9.78 9.28
N MET A 306 -13.18 -11.01 9.64
CA MET A 306 -13.23 -12.17 8.78
C MET A 306 -14.64 -12.71 8.74
N LEU A 307 -15.18 -12.86 7.55
CA LEU A 307 -16.51 -13.42 7.27
C LEU A 307 -16.32 -14.81 6.68
N HIS A 308 -16.25 -15.83 7.52
CA HIS A 308 -16.16 -17.24 7.11
C HIS A 308 -17.52 -17.73 6.65
N VAL A 309 -17.62 -18.16 5.41
CA VAL A 309 -18.85 -18.69 4.82
C VAL A 309 -18.76 -20.21 4.76
N ASP A 310 -19.60 -20.91 5.51
CA ASP A 310 -19.74 -22.37 5.38
C ASP A 310 -20.65 -22.69 4.18
N PRO A 311 -20.10 -23.17 3.06
CA PRO A 311 -20.87 -23.38 1.84
C PRO A 311 -21.91 -24.51 1.98
N ARG A 312 -21.76 -25.42 2.93
CA ARG A 312 -22.72 -26.51 3.17
C ARG A 312 -23.99 -26.00 3.84
N VAL A 313 -23.82 -24.99 4.72
CA VAL A 313 -24.93 -24.40 5.48
C VAL A 313 -25.54 -23.23 4.74
N ALA A 314 -24.69 -22.33 4.22
CA ALA A 314 -25.10 -21.14 3.46
C ALA A 314 -25.57 -21.43 2.03
N ARG A 315 -25.19 -22.60 1.47
CA ARG A 315 -25.42 -22.94 0.05
C ARG A 315 -24.84 -21.91 -0.94
N LEU A 316 -23.86 -21.17 -0.49
CA LEU A 316 -23.19 -20.07 -1.15
C LEU A 316 -21.72 -20.09 -0.70
N SER A 317 -20.79 -19.89 -1.60
CA SER A 317 -19.37 -19.75 -1.22
C SER A 317 -19.02 -18.29 -0.90
N ALA A 318 -17.91 -18.06 -0.19
CA ALA A 318 -17.37 -16.72 0.03
C ALA A 318 -17.13 -15.96 -1.30
N PHE A 319 -16.68 -16.67 -2.33
CA PHE A 319 -16.50 -16.13 -3.68
C PHE A 319 -17.82 -15.61 -4.26
N GLN A 320 -18.89 -16.41 -4.21
CA GLN A 320 -20.21 -16.00 -4.70
C GLN A 320 -20.79 -14.83 -3.89
N LEU A 321 -20.61 -14.81 -2.56
CA LEU A 321 -20.99 -13.68 -1.72
C LEU A 321 -20.29 -12.39 -2.19
N GLY A 322 -18.99 -12.44 -2.40
CA GLY A 322 -18.21 -11.31 -2.93
C GLY A 322 -18.70 -10.84 -4.29
N GLN A 323 -19.02 -11.76 -5.21
CA GLN A 323 -19.56 -11.43 -6.53
C GLN A 323 -20.94 -10.76 -6.45
N GLN A 324 -21.85 -11.28 -5.62
CA GLN A 324 -23.20 -10.72 -5.45
C GLN A 324 -23.16 -9.33 -4.80
N LEU A 325 -22.29 -9.10 -3.85
CA LEU A 325 -22.03 -7.77 -3.30
C LEU A 325 -21.54 -6.80 -4.39
N ALA A 326 -20.59 -7.25 -5.21
CA ALA A 326 -20.01 -6.45 -6.29
C ALA A 326 -20.97 -6.20 -7.47
N SER A 327 -22.05 -6.95 -7.61
CA SER A 327 -23.08 -6.75 -8.63
C SER A 327 -24.17 -5.74 -8.23
N GLY A 328 -24.24 -5.35 -6.95
CA GLY A 328 -25.24 -4.44 -6.41
C GLY A 328 -25.11 -2.99 -6.91
N LYS A 329 -26.13 -2.19 -6.58
CA LYS A 329 -26.19 -0.73 -6.82
C LYS A 329 -26.54 -0.03 -5.50
N PRO A 330 -25.58 0.66 -4.84
CA PRO A 330 -24.14 0.75 -5.19
C PRO A 330 -23.42 -0.59 -5.14
N LYS A 331 -22.31 -0.69 -5.86
CA LYS A 331 -21.40 -1.83 -5.77
C LYS A 331 -20.74 -1.85 -4.38
N VAL A 332 -20.79 -2.98 -3.68
CA VAL A 332 -20.10 -3.20 -2.41
C VAL A 332 -18.90 -4.11 -2.65
N VAL A 333 -17.74 -3.73 -2.13
CA VAL A 333 -16.50 -4.50 -2.27
C VAL A 333 -15.94 -4.83 -0.90
N LEU A 334 -15.76 -6.13 -0.64
CA LEU A 334 -14.96 -6.69 0.46
C LEU A 334 -13.64 -7.22 -0.09
N ARG A 335 -12.65 -7.43 0.77
CA ARG A 335 -11.40 -8.06 0.33
C ARG A 335 -11.62 -9.55 0.06
N THR A 336 -11.40 -9.96 -1.18
CA THR A 336 -11.69 -11.31 -1.69
C THR A 336 -10.45 -12.19 -1.85
N LEU A 337 -9.27 -11.73 -1.42
CA LEU A 337 -7.99 -12.42 -1.62
C LEU A 337 -8.00 -13.87 -1.12
N HIS A 338 -8.80 -14.15 -0.09
CA HIS A 338 -8.90 -15.46 0.55
C HIS A 338 -10.28 -16.13 0.35
N ALA A 339 -11.02 -15.73 -0.68
CA ALA A 339 -12.32 -16.33 -0.99
C ALA A 339 -12.22 -17.83 -1.33
N ASP A 340 -11.07 -18.27 -1.86
CA ASP A 340 -10.71 -19.68 -2.08
C ASP A 340 -10.55 -20.49 -0.78
N ARG A 341 -10.22 -19.78 0.34
CA ARG A 341 -10.15 -20.35 1.69
C ARG A 341 -11.47 -20.25 2.45
N GLY A 342 -12.51 -19.76 1.80
CA GLY A 342 -13.87 -19.70 2.36
C GLY A 342 -14.18 -18.46 3.19
N TYR A 343 -13.40 -17.38 3.12
CA TYR A 343 -13.69 -16.13 3.83
C TYR A 343 -13.43 -14.86 3.04
N LEU A 344 -14.09 -13.79 3.45
CA LEU A 344 -13.88 -12.43 3.01
C LEU A 344 -13.44 -11.56 4.19
N LEU A 345 -12.74 -10.45 3.92
CA LEU A 345 -12.40 -9.47 4.96
C LEU A 345 -13.19 -8.19 4.77
N LEU A 346 -13.82 -7.75 5.85
CA LEU A 346 -14.47 -6.45 5.97
C LEU A 346 -13.52 -5.47 6.69
N ASP A 347 -13.16 -4.39 6.00
CA ASP A 347 -12.35 -3.29 6.52
C ASP A 347 -13.22 -2.03 6.65
N VAL A 348 -13.42 -1.59 7.91
CA VAL A 348 -14.34 -0.47 8.23
C VAL A 348 -13.67 0.90 8.24
N ARG A 349 -12.35 0.99 8.01
CA ARG A 349 -11.57 2.22 8.21
C ARG A 349 -11.93 3.36 7.25
N ARG A 350 -12.44 3.04 6.06
CA ARG A 350 -12.69 4.02 4.99
C ARG A 350 -14.15 4.14 4.57
N ILE A 351 -15.04 3.57 5.35
CA ILE A 351 -16.49 3.69 5.17
C ILE A 351 -17.10 4.47 6.34
N ASP A 352 -18.17 5.20 6.07
CA ASP A 352 -18.97 5.85 7.10
C ASP A 352 -20.05 4.91 7.66
N ASP A 353 -20.80 5.39 8.66
CA ASP A 353 -21.79 4.55 9.34
C ASP A 353 -22.97 4.17 8.42
N GLY A 354 -23.37 5.05 7.50
CA GLY A 354 -24.43 4.76 6.52
C GLY A 354 -23.96 3.74 5.47
N GLU A 355 -22.71 3.83 5.04
CA GLU A 355 -22.09 2.85 4.16
C GLU A 355 -21.96 1.48 4.86
N LEU A 356 -21.59 1.48 6.16
CA LEU A 356 -21.55 0.25 6.95
C LEU A 356 -22.93 -0.42 7.02
N ASP A 357 -23.98 0.35 7.31
CA ASP A 357 -25.36 -0.16 7.35
C ASP A 357 -25.78 -0.79 6.04
N HIS A 358 -25.41 -0.14 4.92
CA HIS A 358 -25.67 -0.68 3.60
C HIS A 358 -24.90 -2.00 3.35
N VAL A 359 -23.61 -2.06 3.69
CA VAL A 359 -22.77 -3.27 3.55
C VAL A 359 -23.39 -4.43 4.32
N VAL A 360 -23.68 -4.19 5.61
CA VAL A 360 -24.27 -5.21 6.50
C VAL A 360 -25.66 -5.65 6.00
N GLY A 361 -26.50 -4.70 5.61
CA GLY A 361 -27.84 -4.97 5.06
C GLY A 361 -27.76 -5.84 3.81
N ARG A 362 -26.85 -5.55 2.89
CA ARG A 362 -26.65 -6.36 1.68
C ARG A 362 -26.13 -7.76 1.97
N ILE A 363 -25.20 -7.91 2.92
CA ILE A 363 -24.73 -9.25 3.33
C ILE A 363 -25.91 -10.07 3.87
N ARG A 364 -26.71 -9.50 4.77
CA ARG A 364 -27.89 -10.17 5.35
C ARG A 364 -28.92 -10.56 4.29
N GLU A 365 -29.22 -9.66 3.38
CA GLU A 365 -30.16 -9.89 2.28
C GLU A 365 -29.70 -11.06 1.39
N ILE A 366 -28.44 -11.02 0.96
CA ILE A 366 -27.87 -12.09 0.12
C ILE A 366 -27.92 -13.43 0.85
N MET A 367 -27.45 -13.46 2.10
CA MET A 367 -27.43 -14.71 2.88
C MET A 367 -28.83 -15.28 3.14
N ALA A 368 -29.84 -14.43 3.29
CA ALA A 368 -31.24 -14.84 3.48
C ALA A 368 -31.95 -15.27 2.18
N SER A 369 -31.51 -14.76 1.03
CA SER A 369 -32.15 -14.99 -0.28
C SER A 369 -31.60 -16.17 -1.05
N VAL A 370 -30.61 -16.92 -0.50
CA VAL A 370 -30.03 -18.07 -1.18
C VAL A 370 -31.07 -19.18 -1.38
N PRO A 371 -31.33 -19.61 -2.65
CA PRO A 371 -32.30 -20.67 -2.91
C PRO A 371 -31.96 -21.99 -2.23
N ALA A 372 -32.99 -22.75 -1.87
CA ALA A 372 -32.81 -24.03 -1.18
C ALA A 372 -32.04 -25.09 -1.99
N ASP A 373 -32.06 -24.98 -3.30
CA ASP A 373 -31.37 -25.86 -4.27
C ASP A 373 -30.07 -25.27 -4.81
N ALA A 374 -29.67 -24.08 -4.33
CA ALA A 374 -28.43 -23.43 -4.76
C ALA A 374 -27.21 -24.28 -4.48
N LYS A 375 -26.27 -24.28 -5.42
CA LYS A 375 -25.00 -24.99 -5.32
C LYS A 375 -23.84 -24.00 -5.15
N PRO A 376 -22.99 -24.19 -4.14
CA PRO A 376 -21.79 -23.39 -3.99
C PRO A 376 -20.85 -23.55 -5.19
N ILE A 377 -20.29 -22.43 -5.65
CA ILE A 377 -19.27 -22.39 -6.71
C ILE A 377 -17.94 -22.06 -6.05
N ALA A 378 -16.94 -22.89 -6.30
CA ALA A 378 -15.59 -22.64 -5.81
C ALA A 378 -14.97 -21.38 -6.46
N ALA A 379 -14.13 -20.67 -5.72
CA ALA A 379 -13.34 -19.60 -6.30
C ALA A 379 -12.38 -20.17 -7.36
N PRO A 380 -12.29 -19.55 -8.54
CA PRO A 380 -11.24 -19.90 -9.49
C PRO A 380 -9.87 -19.50 -8.92
N PRO A 381 -8.77 -20.08 -9.41
CA PRO A 381 -7.43 -19.67 -9.04
C PRO A 381 -7.22 -18.15 -9.19
N SER A 382 -6.50 -17.51 -8.28
CA SER A 382 -6.33 -16.05 -8.25
C SER A 382 -5.71 -15.48 -9.55
N GLY A 383 -4.81 -16.23 -10.20
CA GLY A 383 -4.23 -15.87 -11.50
C GLY A 383 -5.27 -15.77 -12.62
N ASP A 384 -6.28 -16.65 -12.62
CA ASP A 384 -7.36 -16.64 -13.61
C ASP A 384 -8.29 -15.43 -13.40
N LEU A 385 -8.55 -15.04 -12.14
CA LEU A 385 -9.33 -13.83 -11.83
C LEU A 385 -8.62 -12.57 -12.33
N THR A 386 -7.32 -12.47 -12.15
CA THR A 386 -6.51 -11.36 -12.67
C THR A 386 -6.60 -11.28 -14.19
N ARG A 387 -6.37 -12.40 -14.88
CA ARG A 387 -6.46 -12.50 -16.35
C ARG A 387 -7.85 -12.11 -16.86
N GLN A 388 -8.91 -12.61 -16.23
CA GLN A 388 -10.30 -12.27 -16.59
C GLN A 388 -10.60 -10.79 -16.34
N GLY A 389 -10.09 -10.20 -15.24
CA GLY A 389 -10.24 -8.79 -14.93
C GLY A 389 -9.61 -7.90 -16.00
N MET A 390 -8.39 -8.23 -16.44
CA MET A 390 -7.71 -7.52 -17.52
C MET A 390 -8.41 -7.66 -18.87
N ALA A 391 -8.89 -8.86 -19.19
CA ALA A 391 -9.63 -9.09 -20.44
C ALA A 391 -10.96 -8.32 -20.49
N ARG A 392 -11.60 -8.06 -19.36
CA ARG A 392 -12.87 -7.32 -19.28
C ARG A 392 -12.71 -5.80 -19.38
N TRP A 393 -11.49 -5.26 -19.26
CA TRP A 393 -11.29 -3.81 -19.23
C TRP A 393 -11.83 -3.10 -20.48
N LEU A 394 -11.64 -3.68 -21.64
CA LEU A 394 -12.16 -3.16 -22.92
C LEU A 394 -13.41 -3.89 -23.42
N ALA A 395 -13.87 -4.93 -22.73
CA ALA A 395 -15.10 -5.62 -23.08
C ALA A 395 -16.31 -4.77 -22.64
N ARG A 396 -17.12 -4.34 -23.60
CA ARG A 396 -18.41 -3.62 -23.37
C ARG A 396 -19.55 -4.62 -23.19
#